data_57dd1b4d4d851ccda53686573ec83d47
#
_entry.id   57dd1b4d4d851ccda53686573ec83d47
#
_cell.length_a   1.000
_cell.length_b   1.000
_cell.length_c   1.000
_cell.angle_alpha   90.00
_cell.angle_beta   90.00
_cell.angle_gamma   90.00
#
_symmetry.space_group_name_H-M   'P 1'
#
loop_
_entity.id
_entity.type
_entity.pdbx_description
1 polymer ?
#
loop_
_entity_poly.entity_id
_entity_poly.type
_entity_poly.pdbx_seq_one_letter_code
_entity_poly.pdbx_strand_id
1 'polypeptide(L)'
;MTSSNPAVFPSQTKAPDCYRVLHTSDWHLGKMLNDQSREEEHARFLDWLLEAIGEHAVDALVVAGDLFDSANPPQAAQAQYYDFVSALFRQGDCAMVVVGGNHDSPGQLEAPNKVLHALGVHVLGFLPDAPQDRLVALPSQESPHLIIAAVPFLRDRDLRTGQSGQGVTDIQRERLAGTAQRYAETAEVAAEWSGKGVPILATGHLMVMGTSSSESEREIHIGGLGAVKGNVFPELFSYVALGHMHRPQRTGGREHIRYSGSPIPLSFSEANDRKEVRLLDFSHGSLREQGPLPVPVFRKLSQIRTNRADLERELDEFLPESSDFTTWVEVVVEDAGIGENLNEVVQEAVEDRDFEVLKVLRGGATSLQGMSAEKLSDDEGIDTLLDDPSQVFQQRLNEESGLAEEERRELEMAFAQLIAIHDDKGASA
;
A
#
# COMPACT_ATOMS: atom_id res chain seq x y z
N MET A 1 -6.75 27.78 -18.40
CA MET A 1 -6.93 26.33 -18.25
C MET A 1 -7.70 26.14 -16.97
N THR A 2 -8.95 25.73 -17.07
CA THR A 2 -9.89 25.66 -15.94
C THR A 2 -9.51 24.48 -15.04
N SER A 3 -9.03 24.79 -13.85
CA SER A 3 -8.87 23.84 -12.75
C SER A 3 -10.24 23.23 -12.45
N SER A 4 -10.51 22.01 -12.91
CA SER A 4 -11.63 21.24 -12.47
C SER A 4 -11.39 20.85 -11.02
N ASN A 5 -12.09 21.49 -10.08
CA ASN A 5 -12.19 21.05 -8.70
C ASN A 5 -12.53 19.55 -8.70
N PRO A 6 -11.82 18.69 -7.94
CA PRO A 6 -12.24 17.31 -7.80
C PRO A 6 -13.66 17.31 -7.23
N ALA A 7 -14.53 16.49 -7.81
CA ALA A 7 -15.91 16.37 -7.34
C ALA A 7 -15.89 15.98 -5.87
N VAL A 8 -16.26 16.90 -5.01
CA VAL A 8 -16.57 16.62 -3.60
C VAL A 8 -17.76 15.67 -3.63
N PHE A 9 -17.77 14.66 -2.77
CA PHE A 9 -18.91 13.74 -2.64
C PHE A 9 -20.20 14.59 -2.51
N PRO A 10 -21.19 14.45 -3.40
CA PRO A 10 -22.23 15.48 -3.58
C PRO A 10 -23.17 15.62 -2.41
N SER A 11 -23.24 14.66 -1.50
CA SER A 11 -24.19 14.66 -0.39
C SER A 11 -23.52 14.38 0.94
N GLN A 12 -23.33 15.42 1.77
CA GLN A 12 -23.02 15.25 3.20
C GLN A 12 -24.14 14.46 3.91
N THR A 13 -25.37 14.54 3.42
CA THR A 13 -26.52 13.87 4.04
C THR A 13 -26.78 12.54 3.32
N LYS A 14 -26.60 11.43 4.03
CA LYS A 14 -26.96 10.09 3.57
C LYS A 14 -28.46 10.03 3.25
N ALA A 15 -28.83 9.46 2.09
CA ALA A 15 -30.23 9.20 1.78
C ALA A 15 -30.79 8.13 2.73
N PRO A 16 -32.07 8.24 3.17
CA PRO A 16 -32.64 7.34 4.19
C PRO A 16 -32.66 5.85 3.83
N ASP A 17 -32.66 5.55 2.53
CA ASP A 17 -32.67 4.20 1.96
C ASP A 17 -31.28 3.67 1.59
N CYS A 18 -30.23 4.41 1.90
CA CYS A 18 -28.86 4.04 1.58
C CYS A 18 -28.15 3.41 2.78
N TYR A 19 -27.35 2.37 2.49
CA TYR A 19 -26.35 1.83 3.38
C TYR A 19 -24.99 2.40 2.96
N ARG A 20 -24.38 3.21 3.82
CA ARG A 20 -23.15 3.94 3.52
C ARG A 20 -21.94 3.22 4.02
N VAL A 21 -20.97 3.00 3.15
CA VAL A 21 -19.69 2.35 3.46
C VAL A 21 -18.54 3.32 3.25
N LEU A 22 -17.57 3.28 4.14
CA LEU A 22 -16.29 3.93 3.98
C LEU A 22 -15.23 2.87 3.68
N HIS A 23 -14.56 2.98 2.54
CA HIS A 23 -13.47 2.10 2.12
C HIS A 23 -12.13 2.80 2.31
N THR A 24 -11.24 2.16 3.04
CA THR A 24 -9.84 2.52 3.27
C THR A 24 -8.96 1.29 3.21
N SER A 25 -7.64 1.45 3.11
CA SER A 25 -6.64 0.38 3.09
C SER A 25 -5.27 0.90 3.48
N ASP A 26 -4.30 0.01 3.60
CA ASP A 26 -2.87 0.34 3.68
C ASP A 26 -2.56 1.37 4.79
N TRP A 27 -3.08 1.14 5.99
CA TRP A 27 -2.84 2.01 7.14
C TRP A 27 -1.39 1.96 7.60
N HIS A 28 -0.77 0.78 7.50
CA HIS A 28 0.61 0.53 7.92
C HIS A 28 0.93 1.08 9.31
N LEU A 29 0.05 0.82 10.28
CA LEU A 29 0.29 1.22 11.67
C LEU A 29 1.63 0.67 12.16
N GLY A 30 2.46 1.54 12.75
CA GLY A 30 3.82 1.22 13.15
C GLY A 30 4.88 1.49 12.09
N LYS A 31 4.51 2.10 10.94
CA LYS A 31 5.46 2.52 9.89
C LYS A 31 6.50 3.48 10.43
N MET A 32 7.74 3.25 9.98
CA MET A 32 8.85 4.19 10.14
C MET A 32 9.19 4.81 8.77
N LEU A 33 9.59 6.07 8.75
CA LEU A 33 10.15 6.73 7.58
C LEU A 33 11.55 7.22 7.92
N ASN A 34 12.59 6.62 7.34
CA ASN A 34 13.99 6.95 7.63
C ASN A 34 14.27 7.01 9.14
N ASP A 35 13.92 5.94 9.85
CA ASP A 35 14.06 5.78 11.32
C ASP A 35 13.21 6.73 12.18
N GLN A 36 12.34 7.54 11.57
CA GLN A 36 11.37 8.38 12.28
C GLN A 36 10.00 7.70 12.38
N SER A 37 9.41 7.73 13.58
CA SER A 37 8.08 7.17 13.83
C SER A 37 6.99 7.99 13.15
N ARG A 38 5.98 7.28 12.59
CA ARG A 38 4.76 7.88 12.03
C ARG A 38 3.55 7.76 12.98
N GLU A 39 3.80 7.45 14.25
CA GLU A 39 2.77 7.19 15.26
C GLU A 39 1.82 8.38 15.45
N GLU A 40 2.36 9.61 15.45
CA GLU A 40 1.56 10.83 15.63
C GLU A 40 0.62 11.08 14.44
N GLU A 41 1.10 10.90 13.20
CA GLU A 41 0.27 11.06 12.01
C GLU A 41 -0.82 9.97 11.94
N HIS A 42 -0.48 8.72 12.32
CA HIS A 42 -1.47 7.66 12.41
C HIS A 42 -2.54 7.97 13.47
N ALA A 43 -2.15 8.49 14.62
CA ALA A 43 -3.12 8.90 15.64
C ALA A 43 -4.07 9.97 15.12
N ARG A 44 -3.54 11.02 14.46
CA ARG A 44 -4.36 12.08 13.84
C ARG A 44 -5.28 11.56 12.75
N PHE A 45 -4.78 10.62 11.93
CA PHE A 45 -5.62 9.97 10.92
C PHE A 45 -6.78 9.19 11.55
N LEU A 46 -6.52 8.40 12.58
CA LEU A 46 -7.56 7.60 13.24
C LEU A 46 -8.60 8.48 13.96
N ASP A 47 -8.18 9.57 14.58
CA ASP A 47 -9.09 10.57 15.16
C ASP A 47 -9.99 11.19 14.09
N TRP A 48 -9.38 11.67 12.99
CA TRP A 48 -10.11 12.22 11.85
C TRP A 48 -11.08 11.19 11.23
N LEU A 49 -10.67 9.92 11.14
CA LEU A 49 -11.51 8.87 10.58
C LEU A 49 -12.76 8.63 11.43
N LEU A 50 -12.63 8.65 12.76
CA LEU A 50 -13.77 8.56 13.69
C LEU A 50 -14.73 9.74 13.51
N GLU A 51 -14.21 10.97 13.40
CA GLU A 51 -15.00 12.17 13.13
C GLU A 51 -15.74 12.03 11.79
N ALA A 52 -15.04 11.62 10.72
CA ALA A 52 -15.61 11.45 9.39
C ALA A 52 -16.71 10.37 9.37
N ILE A 53 -16.54 9.26 10.10
CA ILE A 53 -17.56 8.22 10.25
C ILE A 53 -18.85 8.81 10.85
N GLY A 54 -18.73 9.62 11.89
CA GLY A 54 -19.87 10.29 12.53
C GLY A 54 -20.53 11.34 11.64
N GLU A 55 -19.74 12.25 11.06
CA GLU A 55 -20.22 13.34 10.21
C GLU A 55 -20.96 12.86 8.96
N HIS A 56 -20.45 11.76 8.37
CA HIS A 56 -21.05 11.20 7.16
C HIS A 56 -22.06 10.08 7.42
N ALA A 57 -22.40 9.79 8.68
CA ALA A 57 -23.32 8.73 9.08
C ALA A 57 -22.98 7.38 8.38
N VAL A 58 -21.73 6.94 8.52
CA VAL A 58 -21.21 5.71 7.91
C VAL A 58 -21.76 4.49 8.67
N ASP A 59 -22.33 3.52 7.95
CA ASP A 59 -22.89 2.30 8.52
C ASP A 59 -21.83 1.17 8.62
N ALA A 60 -20.83 1.20 7.73
CA ALA A 60 -19.74 0.23 7.77
C ALA A 60 -18.41 0.81 7.29
N LEU A 61 -17.33 0.46 7.99
CA LEU A 61 -15.95 0.71 7.61
C LEU A 61 -15.33 -0.56 7.03
N VAL A 62 -14.73 -0.47 5.85
CA VAL A 62 -13.98 -1.56 5.19
C VAL A 62 -12.51 -1.19 5.10
N VAL A 63 -11.65 -2.01 5.71
CA VAL A 63 -10.19 -1.90 5.63
C VAL A 63 -9.66 -3.03 4.75
N ALA A 64 -9.21 -2.68 3.54
CA ALA A 64 -8.84 -3.63 2.51
C ALA A 64 -7.35 -4.05 2.58
N GLY A 65 -6.88 -4.45 3.76
CA GLY A 65 -5.55 -5.02 4.01
C GLY A 65 -4.50 -4.02 4.44
N ASP A 66 -3.35 -4.54 4.83
CA ASP A 66 -2.18 -3.87 5.38
C ASP A 66 -2.54 -2.88 6.51
N LEU A 67 -3.22 -3.46 7.52
CA LEU A 67 -3.53 -2.74 8.75
C LEU A 67 -2.26 -2.34 9.50
N PHE A 68 -1.30 -3.27 9.60
CA PHE A 68 0.00 -3.05 10.22
C PHE A 68 1.14 -3.07 9.19
N ASP A 69 2.22 -2.33 9.46
CA ASP A 69 3.41 -2.28 8.59
C ASP A 69 4.22 -3.59 8.58
N SER A 70 4.05 -4.43 9.58
CA SER A 70 4.77 -5.70 9.69
C SER A 70 3.97 -6.77 10.40
N ALA A 71 4.35 -8.04 10.14
CA ALA A 71 3.74 -9.21 10.77
C ALA A 71 3.85 -9.23 12.33
N ASN A 72 4.82 -8.49 12.88
CA ASN A 72 5.01 -8.29 14.32
C ASN A 72 4.97 -6.80 14.64
N PRO A 73 3.78 -6.18 14.66
CA PRO A 73 3.65 -4.75 14.87
C PRO A 73 4.08 -4.34 16.29
N PRO A 74 4.68 -3.14 16.45
CA PRO A 74 4.99 -2.59 17.76
C PRO A 74 3.76 -2.51 18.66
N GLN A 75 3.95 -2.56 19.98
CA GLN A 75 2.84 -2.46 20.94
C GLN A 75 2.05 -1.14 20.78
N ALA A 76 2.72 -0.03 20.48
CA ALA A 76 2.08 1.25 20.22
C ALA A 76 1.10 1.18 19.04
N ALA A 77 1.50 0.55 17.93
CA ALA A 77 0.63 0.35 16.77
C ALA A 77 -0.60 -0.53 17.10
N GLN A 78 -0.40 -1.59 17.87
CA GLN A 78 -1.49 -2.42 18.34
C GLN A 78 -2.45 -1.64 19.26
N ALA A 79 -1.90 -0.83 20.18
CA ALA A 79 -2.70 0.03 21.05
C ALA A 79 -3.55 1.02 20.23
N GLN A 80 -2.96 1.72 19.25
CA GLN A 80 -3.71 2.62 18.35
C GLN A 80 -4.89 1.93 17.68
N TYR A 81 -4.69 0.70 17.16
CA TYR A 81 -5.77 -0.06 16.53
C TYR A 81 -6.88 -0.40 17.52
N TYR A 82 -6.56 -0.92 18.70
CA TYR A 82 -7.59 -1.30 19.68
C TYR A 82 -8.27 -0.10 20.33
N ASP A 83 -7.58 1.02 20.50
CA ASP A 83 -8.17 2.27 20.97
C ASP A 83 -9.16 2.81 19.94
N PHE A 84 -8.81 2.77 18.63
CA PHE A 84 -9.72 3.11 17.55
C PHE A 84 -10.96 2.20 17.55
N VAL A 85 -10.81 0.88 17.62
CA VAL A 85 -11.94 -0.08 17.69
C VAL A 85 -12.83 0.22 18.89
N SER A 86 -12.22 0.49 20.05
CA SER A 86 -12.96 0.84 21.27
C SER A 86 -13.72 2.16 21.12
N ALA A 87 -13.15 3.16 20.46
CA ALA A 87 -13.80 4.43 20.21
C ALA A 87 -14.94 4.30 19.18
N LEU A 88 -14.73 3.52 18.11
CA LEU A 88 -15.74 3.22 17.10
C LEU A 88 -16.95 2.52 17.72
N PHE A 89 -16.72 1.51 18.56
CA PHE A 89 -17.78 0.82 19.28
C PHE A 89 -18.59 1.78 20.20
N ARG A 90 -17.91 2.68 20.91
CA ARG A 90 -18.59 3.67 21.78
C ARG A 90 -19.39 4.70 21.00
N GLN A 91 -18.95 5.01 19.78
CA GLN A 91 -19.68 5.92 18.89
C GLN A 91 -21.00 5.28 18.41
N GLY A 92 -21.02 3.94 18.26
CA GLY A 92 -22.20 3.15 17.89
C GLY A 92 -22.47 3.09 16.39
N ASP A 93 -23.27 2.12 16.00
CA ASP A 93 -23.92 1.97 14.68
C ASP A 93 -23.02 1.80 13.45
N CYS A 94 -21.69 1.73 13.56
CA CYS A 94 -20.79 1.46 12.45
C CYS A 94 -20.10 0.10 12.62
N ALA A 95 -20.42 -0.86 11.76
CA ALA A 95 -19.70 -2.13 11.70
C ALA A 95 -18.31 -1.92 11.05
N MET A 96 -17.33 -2.77 11.38
CA MET A 96 -16.01 -2.75 10.76
C MET A 96 -15.66 -4.09 10.15
N VAL A 97 -15.18 -4.10 8.93
CA VAL A 97 -14.66 -5.31 8.26
C VAL A 97 -13.21 -5.09 7.88
N VAL A 98 -12.33 -5.93 8.37
CA VAL A 98 -10.89 -5.89 8.12
C VAL A 98 -10.48 -7.17 7.40
N VAL A 99 -9.81 -7.05 6.28
CA VAL A 99 -9.15 -8.19 5.64
C VAL A 99 -7.64 -8.05 5.79
N GLY A 100 -6.92 -9.17 5.90
CA GLY A 100 -5.46 -9.15 6.00
C GLY A 100 -4.81 -8.79 4.67
N GLY A 101 -3.73 -7.99 4.72
CA GLY A 101 -2.84 -7.70 3.60
C GLY A 101 -1.60 -8.59 3.59
N ASN A 102 -0.60 -8.22 2.75
CA ASN A 102 0.64 -8.98 2.65
C ASN A 102 1.64 -8.66 3.79
N HIS A 103 1.52 -7.50 4.41
CA HIS A 103 2.32 -7.13 5.60
C HIS A 103 1.76 -7.75 6.89
N ASP A 104 0.45 -7.99 6.94
CA ASP A 104 -0.21 -8.48 8.12
C ASP A 104 0.13 -9.95 8.44
N SER A 105 0.19 -10.28 9.74
CA SER A 105 0.12 -11.66 10.22
C SER A 105 -1.34 -12.08 10.39
N PRO A 106 -1.87 -13.01 9.57
CA PRO A 106 -3.25 -13.43 9.70
C PRO A 106 -3.60 -13.99 11.07
N GLY A 107 -2.68 -14.79 11.63
CA GLY A 107 -2.89 -15.37 12.97
C GLY A 107 -2.96 -14.33 14.07
N GLN A 108 -2.20 -13.22 13.94
CA GLN A 108 -2.25 -12.12 14.89
C GLN A 108 -3.51 -11.28 14.73
N LEU A 109 -3.93 -11.02 13.48
CA LEU A 109 -5.19 -10.31 13.22
C LEU A 109 -6.40 -11.07 13.77
N GLU A 110 -6.44 -12.41 13.60
CA GLU A 110 -7.58 -13.23 14.00
C GLU A 110 -7.53 -13.68 15.46
N ALA A 111 -6.40 -13.59 16.16
CA ALA A 111 -6.29 -14.00 17.55
C ALA A 111 -7.38 -13.40 18.46
N PRO A 112 -7.74 -12.11 18.37
CA PRO A 112 -8.79 -11.48 19.16
C PRO A 112 -10.19 -11.58 18.55
N ASN A 113 -10.42 -12.36 17.48
CA ASN A 113 -11.65 -12.36 16.67
C ASN A 113 -12.94 -12.46 17.50
N LYS A 114 -12.96 -13.30 18.55
CA LYS A 114 -14.15 -13.45 19.39
C LYS A 114 -14.53 -12.17 20.13
N VAL A 115 -13.55 -11.40 20.56
CA VAL A 115 -13.76 -10.11 21.23
C VAL A 115 -14.13 -9.05 20.22
N LEU A 116 -13.41 -9.00 19.10
CA LEU A 116 -13.66 -8.02 18.01
C LEU A 116 -15.07 -8.18 17.43
N HIS A 117 -15.51 -9.42 17.20
CA HIS A 117 -16.85 -9.69 16.71
C HIS A 117 -17.95 -9.20 17.66
N ALA A 118 -17.74 -9.32 18.98
CA ALA A 118 -18.68 -8.77 19.99
C ALA A 118 -18.72 -7.22 19.96
N LEU A 119 -17.73 -6.58 19.39
CA LEU A 119 -17.65 -5.12 19.17
C LEU A 119 -18.10 -4.70 17.75
N GLY A 120 -18.68 -5.62 16.96
CA GLY A 120 -19.11 -5.33 15.58
C GLY A 120 -17.97 -5.29 14.56
N VAL A 121 -16.79 -5.85 14.90
CA VAL A 121 -15.63 -5.90 14.00
C VAL A 121 -15.42 -7.33 13.50
N HIS A 122 -15.45 -7.48 12.18
CA HIS A 122 -15.23 -8.75 11.47
C HIS A 122 -13.83 -8.75 10.86
N VAL A 123 -13.00 -9.71 11.23
CA VAL A 123 -11.62 -9.79 10.75
C VAL A 123 -11.40 -11.12 10.01
N LEU A 124 -10.91 -11.03 8.78
CA LEU A 124 -10.51 -12.16 7.95
C LEU A 124 -9.02 -12.01 7.57
N GLY A 125 -8.14 -12.54 8.37
CA GLY A 125 -6.70 -12.56 8.12
C GLY A 125 -6.28 -13.66 7.15
N PHE A 126 -6.91 -14.84 7.26
CA PHE A 126 -6.79 -15.95 6.33
C PHE A 126 -7.99 -16.00 5.39
N LEU A 127 -7.79 -16.61 4.20
CA LEU A 127 -8.93 -16.98 3.37
C LEU A 127 -9.62 -18.18 4.00
N PRO A 128 -10.91 -18.09 4.38
CA PRO A 128 -11.66 -19.25 4.84
C PRO A 128 -11.79 -20.32 3.76
N ASP A 129 -11.64 -21.60 4.15
CA ASP A 129 -11.75 -22.73 3.22
C ASP A 129 -13.16 -22.82 2.60
N ALA A 130 -14.18 -22.63 3.44
CA ALA A 130 -15.57 -22.65 2.97
C ALA A 130 -15.96 -21.26 2.41
N PRO A 131 -16.37 -21.16 1.13
CA PRO A 131 -16.67 -19.87 0.51
C PRO A 131 -17.76 -19.05 1.22
N GLN A 132 -18.74 -19.70 1.85
CA GLN A 132 -19.80 -19.02 2.63
C GLN A 132 -19.24 -18.25 3.84
N ASP A 133 -18.12 -18.70 4.44
CA ASP A 133 -17.50 -18.06 5.59
C ASP A 133 -16.72 -16.79 5.20
N ARG A 134 -16.59 -16.52 3.90
CA ARG A 134 -16.04 -15.27 3.34
C ARG A 134 -17.08 -14.17 3.25
N LEU A 135 -18.35 -14.46 3.56
CA LEU A 135 -19.45 -13.49 3.45
C LEU A 135 -19.78 -12.88 4.82
N VAL A 136 -19.73 -11.55 4.90
CA VAL A 136 -20.17 -10.78 6.07
C VAL A 136 -21.45 -10.05 5.70
N ALA A 137 -22.55 -10.39 6.35
CA ALA A 137 -23.86 -9.77 6.15
C ALA A 137 -24.03 -8.59 7.11
N LEU A 138 -24.30 -7.40 6.60
CA LEU A 138 -24.42 -6.18 7.40
C LEU A 138 -25.79 -5.50 7.19
N PRO A 139 -26.45 -4.99 8.26
CA PRO A 139 -26.02 -5.03 9.67
C PRO A 139 -26.16 -6.41 10.34
N SER A 140 -26.94 -7.32 9.78
CA SER A 140 -27.12 -8.69 10.31
C SER A 140 -27.48 -9.67 9.21
N GLN A 141 -27.35 -10.96 9.52
CA GLN A 141 -27.66 -12.05 8.56
C GLN A 141 -29.16 -12.20 8.30
N GLU A 142 -30.01 -11.81 9.26
CA GLU A 142 -31.47 -11.91 9.12
C GLU A 142 -32.06 -10.81 8.21
N SER A 143 -31.41 -9.64 8.18
CA SER A 143 -31.87 -8.49 7.39
C SER A 143 -30.68 -7.71 6.82
N PRO A 144 -29.94 -8.27 5.88
CA PRO A 144 -28.75 -7.61 5.35
C PRO A 144 -29.15 -6.50 4.36
N HIS A 145 -28.50 -5.36 4.51
CA HIS A 145 -28.53 -4.25 3.57
C HIS A 145 -27.34 -4.31 2.59
N LEU A 146 -26.28 -5.01 2.98
CA LEU A 146 -25.07 -5.21 2.19
C LEU A 146 -24.43 -6.56 2.56
N ILE A 147 -23.91 -7.26 1.57
CA ILE A 147 -22.99 -8.39 1.77
C ILE A 147 -21.58 -7.95 1.40
N ILE A 148 -20.64 -8.17 2.31
CA ILE A 148 -19.22 -8.00 2.01
C ILE A 148 -18.63 -9.38 1.72
N ALA A 149 -18.16 -9.58 0.49
CA ALA A 149 -17.36 -10.72 0.07
C ALA A 149 -15.90 -10.43 0.48
N ALA A 150 -15.56 -10.79 1.71
CA ALA A 150 -14.30 -10.45 2.37
C ALA A 150 -13.19 -11.42 1.91
N VAL A 151 -12.40 -10.99 0.93
CA VAL A 151 -11.24 -11.74 0.42
C VAL A 151 -9.97 -11.04 0.86
N PRO A 152 -9.14 -11.67 1.73
CA PRO A 152 -7.86 -11.12 2.16
C PRO A 152 -6.78 -11.31 1.09
N PHE A 153 -5.55 -10.91 1.39
CA PHE A 153 -4.37 -11.26 0.60
C PHE A 153 -4.25 -12.77 0.42
N LEU A 154 -4.25 -13.21 -0.84
CA LEU A 154 -4.19 -14.62 -1.20
C LEU A 154 -2.73 -15.10 -1.23
N ARG A 155 -2.40 -16.04 -0.35
CA ARG A 155 -1.08 -16.65 -0.26
C ARG A 155 -0.96 -17.83 -1.22
N ASP A 156 0.24 -18.28 -1.51
CA ASP A 156 0.50 -19.43 -2.40
C ASP A 156 -0.35 -20.66 -2.07
N ARG A 157 -0.51 -20.99 -0.80
CA ARG A 157 -1.34 -22.10 -0.34
C ARG A 157 -2.82 -21.97 -0.70
N ASP A 158 -3.29 -20.72 -0.84
CA ASP A 158 -4.70 -20.43 -1.18
C ASP A 158 -4.93 -20.54 -2.70
N LEU A 159 -3.85 -20.45 -3.49
CA LEU A 159 -3.90 -20.33 -4.95
C LEU A 159 -3.52 -21.61 -5.69
N ARG A 160 -2.70 -22.47 -5.09
CA ARG A 160 -2.16 -23.65 -5.76
C ARG A 160 -1.89 -24.82 -4.82
N THR A 161 -1.94 -26.04 -5.38
CA THR A 161 -1.65 -27.27 -4.64
C THR A 161 -0.16 -27.65 -4.62
N GLY A 162 0.70 -26.89 -5.32
CA GLY A 162 2.15 -27.06 -5.38
C GLY A 162 2.59 -28.42 -5.93
N GLN A 163 3.31 -28.43 -7.05
CA GLN A 163 3.95 -29.63 -7.59
C GLN A 163 5.45 -29.38 -7.74
N SER A 164 6.28 -30.37 -7.37
CA SER A 164 7.73 -30.26 -7.54
C SER A 164 8.10 -30.23 -9.03
N GLY A 165 9.02 -29.34 -9.43
CA GLY A 165 9.54 -29.28 -10.80
C GLY A 165 8.74 -28.39 -11.76
N GLN A 166 7.82 -27.55 -11.27
CA GLN A 166 7.13 -26.58 -12.10
C GLN A 166 8.03 -25.39 -12.46
N GLY A 167 7.95 -24.94 -13.71
CA GLY A 167 8.60 -23.72 -14.18
C GLY A 167 7.90 -22.44 -13.65
N VAL A 168 8.61 -21.31 -13.63
CA VAL A 168 8.10 -20.01 -13.17
C VAL A 168 6.80 -19.61 -13.87
N THR A 169 6.73 -19.80 -15.20
CA THR A 169 5.55 -19.48 -16.01
C THR A 169 4.31 -20.30 -15.62
N ASP A 170 4.51 -21.58 -15.26
CA ASP A 170 3.39 -22.45 -14.84
C ASP A 170 2.90 -22.03 -13.45
N ILE A 171 3.79 -21.68 -12.55
CA ILE A 171 3.48 -21.15 -11.22
C ILE A 171 2.65 -19.87 -11.35
N GLN A 172 3.07 -18.94 -12.21
CA GLN A 172 2.32 -17.70 -12.46
C GLN A 172 0.91 -17.97 -13.00
N ARG A 173 0.79 -18.90 -13.96
CA ARG A 173 -0.51 -19.27 -14.53
C ARG A 173 -1.43 -19.87 -13.48
N GLU A 174 -0.93 -20.75 -12.62
CA GLU A 174 -1.70 -21.34 -11.53
C GLU A 174 -2.17 -20.29 -10.52
N ARG A 175 -1.29 -19.33 -10.14
CA ARG A 175 -1.65 -18.24 -9.23
C ARG A 175 -2.76 -17.35 -9.79
N LEU A 176 -2.66 -16.97 -11.07
CA LEU A 176 -3.69 -16.17 -11.73
C LEU A 176 -5.02 -16.93 -11.82
N ALA A 177 -4.97 -18.22 -12.18
CA ALA A 177 -6.16 -19.08 -12.23
C ALA A 177 -6.75 -19.29 -10.83
N GLY A 178 -5.91 -19.54 -9.82
CA GLY A 178 -6.34 -19.68 -8.44
C GLY A 178 -7.01 -18.42 -7.90
N THR A 179 -6.44 -17.23 -8.18
CA THR A 179 -7.08 -15.96 -7.81
C THR A 179 -8.48 -15.83 -8.42
N ALA A 180 -8.60 -16.05 -9.73
CA ALA A 180 -9.90 -16.01 -10.41
C ALA A 180 -10.89 -17.02 -9.82
N GLN A 181 -10.42 -18.22 -9.49
CA GLN A 181 -11.23 -19.27 -8.88
C GLN A 181 -11.77 -18.83 -7.50
N ARG A 182 -10.92 -18.23 -6.62
CA ARG A 182 -11.38 -17.81 -5.29
C ARG A 182 -12.45 -16.73 -5.36
N TYR A 183 -12.33 -15.77 -6.28
CA TYR A 183 -13.38 -14.78 -6.49
C TYR A 183 -14.65 -15.38 -7.12
N ALA A 184 -14.52 -16.32 -8.04
CA ALA A 184 -15.67 -17.02 -8.65
C ALA A 184 -16.45 -17.85 -7.60
N GLU A 185 -15.75 -18.65 -6.78
CA GLU A 185 -16.35 -19.43 -5.67
C GLU A 185 -17.09 -18.52 -4.68
N THR A 186 -16.48 -17.37 -4.33
CA THR A 186 -17.10 -16.42 -3.41
C THR A 186 -18.34 -15.75 -4.03
N ALA A 187 -18.27 -15.41 -5.32
CA ALA A 187 -19.42 -14.86 -6.04
C ALA A 187 -20.57 -15.86 -6.19
N GLU A 188 -20.27 -17.14 -6.39
CA GLU A 188 -21.29 -18.20 -6.49
C GLU A 188 -22.15 -18.28 -5.23
N VAL A 189 -21.52 -18.30 -4.05
CA VAL A 189 -22.27 -18.32 -2.78
C VAL A 189 -22.93 -16.98 -2.46
N ALA A 190 -22.38 -15.86 -2.92
CA ALA A 190 -22.99 -14.54 -2.76
C ALA A 190 -24.19 -14.30 -3.70
N ALA A 191 -24.34 -15.08 -4.78
CA ALA A 191 -25.38 -14.91 -5.77
C ALA A 191 -26.81 -15.06 -5.19
N GLU A 192 -26.98 -15.85 -4.14
CA GLU A 192 -28.26 -15.97 -3.43
C GLU A 192 -28.75 -14.61 -2.88
N TRP A 193 -27.83 -13.82 -2.31
CA TRP A 193 -28.14 -12.51 -1.76
C TRP A 193 -28.44 -11.47 -2.85
N SER A 194 -27.67 -11.48 -3.92
CA SER A 194 -27.94 -10.63 -5.08
C SER A 194 -29.32 -10.93 -5.70
N GLY A 195 -29.70 -12.21 -5.76
CA GLY A 195 -31.03 -12.62 -6.20
C GLY A 195 -32.18 -12.11 -5.30
N LYS A 196 -31.87 -11.75 -4.05
CA LYS A 196 -32.80 -11.12 -3.09
C LYS A 196 -32.75 -9.58 -3.16
N GLY A 197 -31.96 -8.99 -4.06
CA GLY A 197 -31.81 -7.54 -4.21
C GLY A 197 -30.84 -6.91 -3.19
N VAL A 198 -29.95 -7.69 -2.56
CA VAL A 198 -28.92 -7.20 -1.66
C VAL A 198 -27.64 -6.96 -2.46
N PRO A 199 -27.02 -5.75 -2.40
CA PRO A 199 -25.78 -5.46 -3.11
C PRO A 199 -24.60 -6.24 -2.50
N ILE A 200 -23.59 -6.52 -3.35
CA ILE A 200 -22.38 -7.24 -2.94
C ILE A 200 -21.17 -6.32 -3.14
N LEU A 201 -20.42 -6.08 -2.08
CA LEU A 201 -19.10 -5.45 -2.11
C LEU A 201 -18.03 -6.52 -1.92
N ALA A 202 -17.08 -6.64 -2.84
CA ALA A 202 -15.92 -7.51 -2.64
C ALA A 202 -14.72 -6.73 -2.14
N THR A 203 -13.85 -7.39 -1.38
CA THR A 203 -12.53 -6.85 -1.02
C THR A 203 -11.43 -7.59 -1.77
N GLY A 204 -10.22 -7.01 -1.79
CA GLY A 204 -9.02 -7.66 -2.28
C GLY A 204 -7.77 -6.89 -1.87
N HIS A 205 -6.68 -7.63 -1.68
CA HIS A 205 -5.37 -7.02 -1.43
C HIS A 205 -4.37 -7.64 -2.42
N LEU A 206 -4.25 -7.04 -3.60
CA LEU A 206 -3.49 -7.59 -4.74
C LEU A 206 -3.22 -6.51 -5.79
N MET A 207 -2.24 -6.75 -6.66
CA MET A 207 -1.93 -5.87 -7.78
C MET A 207 -2.80 -6.20 -9.00
N VAL A 208 -3.45 -5.19 -9.58
CA VAL A 208 -4.21 -5.29 -10.84
C VAL A 208 -3.46 -4.57 -11.96
N MET A 209 -3.47 -5.14 -13.17
CA MET A 209 -2.77 -4.57 -14.34
C MET A 209 -3.22 -3.14 -14.65
N GLY A 210 -2.24 -2.29 -15.00
CA GLY A 210 -2.49 -0.91 -15.38
C GLY A 210 -2.59 0.06 -14.20
N THR A 211 -2.12 -0.34 -13.03
CA THR A 211 -1.98 0.52 -11.86
C THR A 211 -0.59 1.16 -11.79
N SER A 212 -0.48 2.31 -11.14
CA SER A 212 0.79 2.98 -10.83
C SER A 212 1.17 2.71 -9.38
N SER A 213 2.40 2.25 -9.16
CA SER A 213 2.98 2.01 -7.83
C SER A 213 3.75 3.23 -7.31
N SER A 214 4.07 3.23 -6.01
CA SER A 214 5.04 4.09 -5.35
C SER A 214 6.26 3.27 -4.89
N GLU A 215 7.23 3.90 -4.25
CA GLU A 215 8.41 3.20 -3.72
C GLU A 215 8.14 2.44 -2.40
N SER A 216 7.01 2.67 -1.80
CA SER A 216 6.67 2.10 -0.48
C SER A 216 5.93 0.77 -0.54
N GLU A 217 5.38 0.39 -1.70
CA GLU A 217 4.78 -0.93 -1.86
C GLU A 217 5.87 -2.00 -1.88
N ARG A 218 5.69 -3.05 -1.08
CA ARG A 218 6.50 -4.24 -1.23
C ARG A 218 6.16 -4.92 -2.55
N GLU A 219 7.19 -5.25 -3.33
CA GLU A 219 6.98 -6.18 -4.43
C GLU A 219 6.37 -7.47 -3.91
N ILE A 220 5.11 -7.74 -4.21
CA ILE A 220 4.46 -9.03 -3.91
C ILE A 220 5.15 -10.17 -4.71
N HIS A 221 6.20 -9.85 -5.42
CA HIS A 221 6.83 -10.62 -6.50
C HIS A 221 8.08 -11.39 -6.13
N ILE A 222 8.34 -11.72 -4.89
CA ILE A 222 9.28 -12.81 -4.63
C ILE A 222 8.64 -14.10 -5.18
N GLY A 223 8.83 -14.30 -6.49
CA GLY A 223 8.27 -15.42 -7.25
C GLY A 223 7.20 -15.07 -8.30
N GLY A 224 7.09 -13.81 -8.76
CA GLY A 224 6.39 -13.46 -10.02
C GLY A 224 4.88 -13.59 -10.03
N LEU A 225 4.16 -13.14 -8.99
CA LEU A 225 2.75 -12.83 -9.15
C LEU A 225 2.65 -11.60 -10.06
N GLY A 226 2.50 -11.84 -11.36
CA GLY A 226 2.13 -10.80 -12.29
C GLY A 226 0.80 -10.17 -11.87
N ALA A 227 0.64 -8.88 -12.13
CA ALA A 227 -0.62 -8.18 -11.89
C ALA A 227 -1.79 -8.95 -12.54
N VAL A 228 -2.88 -9.14 -11.79
CA VAL A 228 -4.09 -9.78 -12.33
C VAL A 228 -4.82 -8.81 -13.26
N LYS A 229 -5.56 -9.35 -14.24
CA LYS A 229 -6.44 -8.52 -15.07
C LYS A 229 -7.70 -8.16 -14.29
N GLY A 230 -8.26 -6.97 -14.53
CA GLY A 230 -9.49 -6.51 -13.86
C GLY A 230 -10.71 -7.40 -14.08
N ASN A 231 -10.70 -8.28 -15.10
CA ASN A 231 -11.76 -9.25 -15.36
C ASN A 231 -11.75 -10.47 -14.42
N VAL A 232 -10.80 -10.57 -13.51
CA VAL A 232 -10.77 -11.57 -12.43
C VAL A 232 -11.96 -11.42 -11.48
N PHE A 233 -12.50 -10.22 -11.37
CA PHE A 233 -13.64 -9.93 -10.50
C PHE A 233 -14.96 -10.17 -11.25
N PRO A 234 -15.82 -11.09 -10.75
CA PRO A 234 -17.17 -11.30 -11.30
C PRO A 234 -18.02 -10.02 -11.33
N GLU A 235 -18.88 -9.90 -12.34
CA GLU A 235 -19.78 -8.74 -12.51
C GLU A 235 -20.87 -8.63 -11.43
N LEU A 236 -21.04 -9.68 -10.64
CA LEU A 236 -21.93 -9.71 -9.48
C LEU A 236 -21.54 -8.64 -8.44
N PHE A 237 -20.27 -8.31 -8.34
CA PHE A 237 -19.79 -7.35 -7.37
C PHE A 237 -20.14 -5.92 -7.79
N SER A 238 -21.00 -5.28 -7.02
CA SER A 238 -21.38 -3.88 -7.24
C SER A 238 -20.21 -2.92 -7.02
N TYR A 239 -19.24 -3.31 -6.19
CA TYR A 239 -17.99 -2.59 -5.91
C TYR A 239 -16.90 -3.57 -5.50
N VAL A 240 -15.65 -3.25 -5.84
CA VAL A 240 -14.46 -3.98 -5.40
C VAL A 240 -13.52 -3.02 -4.68
N ALA A 241 -13.41 -3.19 -3.37
CA ALA A 241 -12.54 -2.43 -2.47
C ALA A 241 -11.15 -3.07 -2.44
N LEU A 242 -10.17 -2.41 -3.06
CA LEU A 242 -8.80 -2.90 -3.17
C LEU A 242 -7.84 -2.15 -2.25
N GLY A 243 -6.88 -2.87 -1.67
CA GLY A 243 -5.66 -2.38 -1.04
C GLY A 243 -4.41 -2.90 -1.76
N HIS A 244 -3.24 -2.54 -1.27
CA HIS A 244 -1.90 -2.79 -1.75
C HIS A 244 -1.27 -1.62 -2.51
N MET A 245 -2.01 -0.93 -3.37
CA MET A 245 -1.50 0.25 -4.08
C MET A 245 -1.76 1.50 -3.25
N HIS A 246 -0.69 2.22 -2.89
CA HIS A 246 -0.77 3.38 -1.97
C HIS A 246 -1.32 4.64 -2.64
N ARG A 247 -1.44 4.65 -3.99
CA ARG A 247 -2.07 5.74 -4.74
C ARG A 247 -3.54 5.44 -4.98
N PRO A 248 -4.46 6.37 -4.59
CA PRO A 248 -5.87 6.24 -4.91
C PRO A 248 -6.08 6.19 -6.43
N GLN A 249 -6.66 5.11 -6.92
CA GLN A 249 -6.83 4.93 -8.36
C GLN A 249 -7.94 3.93 -8.71
N ARG A 250 -8.53 4.11 -9.88
CA ARG A 250 -9.38 3.09 -10.51
C ARG A 250 -8.51 2.11 -11.29
N THR A 251 -8.99 0.89 -11.47
CA THR A 251 -8.24 -0.12 -12.20
C THR A 251 -9.14 -1.03 -13.02
N GLY A 252 -8.52 -1.83 -13.90
CA GLY A 252 -9.24 -2.78 -14.74
C GLY A 252 -10.20 -2.15 -15.76
N GLY A 253 -10.13 -0.83 -16.01
CA GLY A 253 -11.04 -0.11 -16.90
C GLY A 253 -12.46 0.05 -16.35
N ARG A 254 -12.70 -0.26 -15.07
CA ARG A 254 -14.01 -0.24 -14.41
C ARG A 254 -14.05 0.77 -13.27
N GLU A 255 -15.09 1.59 -13.22
CA GLU A 255 -15.23 2.65 -12.19
C GLU A 255 -15.45 2.12 -10.78
N HIS A 256 -16.03 0.93 -10.65
CA HIS A 256 -16.35 0.29 -9.37
C HIS A 256 -15.23 -0.62 -8.82
N ILE A 257 -14.07 -0.70 -9.47
CA ILE A 257 -12.88 -1.43 -8.99
C ILE A 257 -11.83 -0.38 -8.62
N ARG A 258 -11.57 -0.19 -7.33
CA ARG A 258 -10.77 0.94 -6.85
C ARG A 258 -9.85 0.57 -5.71
N TYR A 259 -8.68 1.19 -5.75
CA TYR A 259 -7.79 1.36 -4.60
C TYR A 259 -8.15 2.66 -3.89
N SER A 260 -8.30 2.61 -2.57
CA SER A 260 -8.40 3.81 -1.74
C SER A 260 -7.05 4.50 -1.56
N GLY A 261 -5.98 3.73 -1.65
CA GLY A 261 -4.63 4.14 -1.31
C GLY A 261 -4.37 4.17 0.20
N SER A 262 -3.12 4.41 0.57
CA SER A 262 -2.76 4.66 1.96
C SER A 262 -3.29 6.02 2.43
N PRO A 263 -3.75 6.14 3.69
CA PRO A 263 -4.35 7.39 4.18
C PRO A 263 -3.34 8.51 4.42
N ILE A 264 -2.08 8.18 4.62
CA ILE A 264 -0.97 9.14 4.73
C ILE A 264 0.13 8.75 3.73
N PRO A 265 0.98 9.70 3.28
CA PRO A 265 2.12 9.36 2.43
C PRO A 265 3.10 8.46 3.19
N LEU A 266 3.46 7.29 2.66
CA LEU A 266 4.35 6.32 3.29
C LEU A 266 5.80 6.43 2.85
N SER A 267 6.06 7.20 1.79
CA SER A 267 7.39 7.50 1.27
C SER A 267 7.44 8.89 0.65
N PHE A 268 8.64 9.41 0.38
CA PHE A 268 8.82 10.68 -0.32
C PHE A 268 8.31 10.65 -1.77
N SER A 269 8.23 9.49 -2.40
CA SER A 269 7.63 9.35 -3.74
C SER A 269 6.13 9.66 -3.77
N GLU A 270 5.48 9.65 -2.60
CA GLU A 270 4.06 9.96 -2.40
C GLU A 270 3.80 11.39 -1.90
N ALA A 271 4.86 12.21 -1.75
CA ALA A 271 4.80 13.55 -1.17
C ALA A 271 3.76 14.49 -1.84
N ASN A 272 3.48 14.26 -3.12
CA ASN A 272 2.54 15.04 -3.92
C ASN A 272 1.20 14.34 -4.17
N ASP A 273 1.02 13.12 -3.63
CA ASP A 273 -0.21 12.37 -3.81
C ASP A 273 -1.32 12.95 -2.91
N ARG A 274 -2.52 13.04 -3.47
CA ARG A 274 -3.71 13.38 -2.68
C ARG A 274 -4.24 12.12 -2.05
N LYS A 275 -4.16 12.06 -0.73
CA LYS A 275 -4.67 10.91 0.03
C LYS A 275 -6.16 11.06 0.27
N GLU A 276 -6.89 9.95 0.17
CA GLU A 276 -8.34 9.91 0.31
C GLU A 276 -8.79 8.56 0.90
N VAL A 277 -9.99 8.55 1.44
CA VAL A 277 -10.81 7.36 1.64
C VAL A 277 -12.01 7.44 0.71
N ARG A 278 -12.74 6.34 0.51
CA ARG A 278 -13.86 6.31 -0.43
C ARG A 278 -15.19 6.17 0.31
N LEU A 279 -16.13 7.08 0.06
CA LEU A 279 -17.52 6.92 0.48
C LEU A 279 -18.35 6.26 -0.61
N LEU A 280 -19.17 5.30 -0.22
CA LEU A 280 -19.97 4.45 -1.11
C LEU A 280 -21.39 4.38 -0.56
N ASP A 281 -22.39 4.71 -1.36
CA ASP A 281 -23.79 4.57 -1.02
C ASP A 281 -24.41 3.41 -1.80
N PHE A 282 -24.96 2.44 -1.08
CA PHE A 282 -25.65 1.29 -1.65
C PHE A 282 -27.14 1.38 -1.36
N SER A 283 -27.97 1.11 -2.37
CA SER A 283 -29.40 0.91 -2.20
C SER A 283 -29.97 0.07 -3.34
N HIS A 284 -31.09 -0.61 -3.11
CA HIS A 284 -31.81 -1.38 -4.12
C HIS A 284 -30.92 -2.35 -4.92
N GLY A 285 -30.03 -3.07 -4.24
CA GLY A 285 -29.20 -4.10 -4.86
C GLY A 285 -27.99 -3.60 -5.64
N SER A 286 -27.67 -2.30 -5.60
CA SER A 286 -26.58 -1.72 -6.40
C SER A 286 -25.83 -0.61 -5.67
N LEU A 287 -24.61 -0.32 -6.17
CA LEU A 287 -23.88 0.91 -5.84
C LEU A 287 -24.60 2.08 -6.52
N ARG A 288 -25.08 3.02 -5.73
CA ARG A 288 -25.80 4.21 -6.19
C ARG A 288 -24.85 5.37 -6.47
N GLU A 289 -23.94 5.60 -5.53
CA GLU A 289 -23.01 6.73 -5.58
C GLU A 289 -21.68 6.34 -4.94
N GLN A 290 -20.60 6.94 -5.41
CA GLN A 290 -19.27 6.82 -4.80
C GLN A 290 -18.47 8.10 -5.01
N GLY A 291 -17.62 8.43 -4.05
CA GLY A 291 -16.73 9.59 -4.16
C GLY A 291 -15.56 9.56 -3.20
N PRO A 292 -14.54 10.37 -3.48
CA PRO A 292 -13.41 10.54 -2.58
C PRO A 292 -13.83 11.42 -1.38
N LEU A 293 -13.32 11.07 -0.22
CA LEU A 293 -13.27 11.94 0.96
C LEU A 293 -11.78 12.20 1.23
N PRO A 294 -11.27 13.41 0.97
CA PRO A 294 -9.86 13.71 1.15
C PRO A 294 -9.42 13.59 2.60
N VAL A 295 -8.29 12.92 2.83
CA VAL A 295 -7.64 12.89 4.14
C VAL A 295 -6.82 14.17 4.32
N PRO A 296 -6.88 14.87 5.46
CA PRO A 296 -6.04 16.03 5.73
C PRO A 296 -4.55 15.69 5.71
N VAL A 297 -3.73 16.65 5.34
CA VAL A 297 -2.28 16.50 5.40
C VAL A 297 -1.82 16.83 6.83
N PHE A 298 -1.57 15.83 7.65
CA PHE A 298 -1.12 16.01 9.03
C PHE A 298 0.35 16.41 9.10
N ARG A 299 1.21 15.76 8.27
CA ARG A 299 2.62 16.11 8.08
C ARG A 299 2.92 16.21 6.59
N LYS A 300 3.50 17.33 6.19
CA LYS A 300 3.95 17.50 4.81
C LYS A 300 5.26 16.75 4.61
N LEU A 301 5.33 15.96 3.53
CA LEU A 301 6.57 15.47 2.97
C LEU A 301 6.93 16.31 1.74
N SER A 302 8.22 16.61 1.55
CA SER A 302 8.71 17.39 0.41
C SER A 302 10.00 16.81 -0.14
N GLN A 303 10.23 17.01 -1.44
CA GLN A 303 11.51 16.68 -2.09
C GLN A 303 12.13 17.96 -2.65
N ILE A 304 13.40 18.19 -2.33
CA ILE A 304 14.22 19.25 -2.94
C ILE A 304 15.22 18.56 -3.87
N ARG A 305 15.14 18.86 -5.17
CA ARG A 305 16.08 18.39 -6.17
C ARG A 305 16.91 19.57 -6.64
N THR A 306 18.21 19.52 -6.46
CA THR A 306 19.12 20.63 -6.73
C THR A 306 20.48 20.12 -7.19
N ASN A 307 21.33 21.02 -7.68
CA ASN A 307 22.76 20.75 -7.87
C ASN A 307 23.57 21.23 -6.65
N ARG A 308 24.83 20.84 -6.58
CA ARG A 308 25.68 21.19 -5.44
C ARG A 308 25.89 22.72 -5.28
N ALA A 309 25.96 23.46 -6.38
CA ALA A 309 26.21 24.90 -6.35
C ALA A 309 25.01 25.70 -5.81
N ASP A 310 23.80 25.22 -6.04
CA ASP A 310 22.55 25.87 -5.63
C ASP A 310 21.98 25.33 -4.28
N LEU A 311 22.57 24.29 -3.72
CA LEU A 311 22.05 23.55 -2.55
C LEU A 311 21.71 24.48 -1.37
N GLU A 312 22.65 25.30 -0.92
CA GLU A 312 22.45 26.19 0.23
C GLU A 312 21.34 27.22 -0.06
N ARG A 313 21.33 27.79 -1.28
CA ARG A 313 20.31 28.75 -1.69
C ARG A 313 18.92 28.11 -1.74
N GLU A 314 18.77 26.90 -2.30
CA GLU A 314 17.49 26.18 -2.38
C GLU A 314 16.96 25.81 -0.99
N LEU A 315 17.84 25.42 -0.07
CA LEU A 315 17.49 25.17 1.32
C LEU A 315 17.08 26.44 2.06
N ASP A 316 17.75 27.57 1.76
CA ASP A 316 17.43 28.88 2.34
C ASP A 316 16.09 29.43 1.86
N GLU A 317 15.77 29.24 0.58
CA GLU A 317 14.56 29.74 -0.06
C GLU A 317 13.36 28.80 0.17
N PHE A 318 13.59 27.55 0.62
CA PHE A 318 12.52 26.61 0.85
C PHE A 318 11.62 27.05 2.01
N LEU A 319 10.35 27.22 1.70
CA LEU A 319 9.30 27.55 2.67
C LEU A 319 8.36 26.35 2.81
N PRO A 320 8.34 25.68 3.98
CA PRO A 320 7.46 24.55 4.20
C PRO A 320 5.99 25.00 4.17
N GLU A 321 5.13 24.17 3.56
CA GLU A 321 3.69 24.35 3.68
C GLU A 321 3.24 24.07 5.11
N SER A 322 2.25 24.82 5.59
CA SER A 322 1.70 24.65 6.93
C SER A 322 1.04 23.26 7.08
N SER A 323 1.43 22.55 8.12
CA SER A 323 0.85 21.28 8.55
C SER A 323 0.87 21.17 10.07
N ASP A 324 0.19 20.13 10.62
CA ASP A 324 0.13 19.93 12.08
C ASP A 324 1.51 19.64 12.69
N PHE A 325 2.39 19.00 11.91
CA PHE A 325 3.73 18.59 12.34
C PHE A 325 4.81 19.19 11.44
N THR A 326 6.03 19.25 11.93
CA THR A 326 7.21 19.69 11.19
C THR A 326 7.32 18.97 9.84
N THR A 327 7.51 19.72 8.76
CA THR A 327 7.71 19.17 7.40
C THR A 327 8.98 18.34 7.35
N TRP A 328 8.88 17.15 6.77
CA TRP A 328 10.04 16.30 6.48
C TRP A 328 10.44 16.42 5.03
N VAL A 329 11.75 16.49 4.80
CA VAL A 329 12.33 16.76 3.48
C VAL A 329 13.31 15.67 3.09
N GLU A 330 13.24 15.24 1.84
CA GLU A 330 14.28 14.48 1.13
C GLU A 330 15.04 15.44 0.20
N VAL A 331 16.36 15.48 0.30
CA VAL A 331 17.22 16.31 -0.55
C VAL A 331 17.95 15.43 -1.55
N VAL A 332 17.85 15.74 -2.84
CA VAL A 332 18.55 15.04 -3.93
C VAL A 332 19.49 16.02 -4.60
N VAL A 333 20.80 15.77 -4.49
CA VAL A 333 21.86 16.59 -5.09
C VAL A 333 22.39 15.90 -6.35
N GLU A 334 22.07 16.43 -7.54
CA GLU A 334 22.24 15.72 -8.81
C GLU A 334 23.71 15.59 -9.29
N ASP A 335 24.59 16.55 -8.91
CA ASP A 335 25.98 16.62 -9.37
C ASP A 335 26.99 16.53 -8.22
N ALA A 336 26.62 15.91 -7.10
CA ALA A 336 27.48 15.79 -5.93
C ALA A 336 28.71 14.90 -6.23
N GLY A 337 29.88 15.42 -5.89
CA GLY A 337 31.17 14.71 -6.03
C GLY A 337 31.26 13.43 -5.18
N ILE A 338 31.95 12.42 -5.71
CA ILE A 338 32.27 11.21 -4.94
C ILE A 338 33.21 11.61 -3.79
N GLY A 339 32.82 11.30 -2.56
CA GLY A 339 33.64 11.59 -1.36
C GLY A 339 33.24 12.81 -0.55
N GLU A 340 32.32 13.65 -1.01
CA GLU A 340 31.75 14.75 -0.23
C GLU A 340 30.77 14.24 0.83
N ASN A 341 30.87 14.71 2.08
CA ASN A 341 29.88 14.38 3.11
C ASN A 341 28.64 15.27 2.99
N LEU A 342 27.77 14.97 2.02
CA LEU A 342 26.55 15.74 1.78
C LEU A 342 25.63 15.84 3.00
N ASN A 343 25.58 14.78 3.81
CA ASN A 343 24.76 14.81 5.02
C ASN A 343 25.20 15.92 5.98
N GLU A 344 26.50 16.07 6.21
CA GLU A 344 27.04 17.11 7.07
C GLU A 344 26.73 18.51 6.52
N VAL A 345 26.98 18.72 5.22
CA VAL A 345 26.69 20.00 4.55
C VAL A 345 25.22 20.37 4.64
N VAL A 346 24.31 19.42 4.40
CA VAL A 346 22.86 19.67 4.45
C VAL A 346 22.44 19.93 5.90
N GLN A 347 22.91 19.14 6.87
CA GLN A 347 22.56 19.32 8.28
C GLN A 347 23.01 20.68 8.83
N GLU A 348 24.22 21.14 8.47
CA GLU A 348 24.69 22.48 8.84
C GLU A 348 23.83 23.59 8.21
N ALA A 349 23.39 23.41 6.96
CA ALA A 349 22.57 24.39 6.26
C ALA A 349 21.14 24.52 6.80
N VAL A 350 20.63 23.49 7.53
CA VAL A 350 19.24 23.47 8.02
C VAL A 350 19.10 23.57 9.53
N GLU A 351 20.19 23.82 10.30
CA GLU A 351 20.23 23.78 11.77
C GLU A 351 19.15 24.67 12.43
N ASP A 352 18.79 25.80 11.82
CA ASP A 352 17.80 26.77 12.34
C ASP A 352 16.52 26.87 11.48
N ARG A 353 16.13 25.81 10.75
CA ARG A 353 14.99 25.84 9.84
C ARG A 353 13.74 25.18 10.43
N ASP A 354 12.56 25.60 9.95
CA ASP A 354 11.26 25.08 10.37
C ASP A 354 10.89 23.75 9.62
N PHE A 355 11.89 22.99 9.16
CA PHE A 355 11.74 21.69 8.54
C PHE A 355 12.91 20.77 8.91
N GLU A 356 12.72 19.48 8.75
CA GLU A 356 13.71 18.46 9.09
C GLU A 356 14.08 17.65 7.85
N VAL A 357 15.38 17.55 7.53
CA VAL A 357 15.88 16.71 6.44
C VAL A 357 16.13 15.31 6.95
N LEU A 358 15.31 14.34 6.50
CA LEU A 358 15.43 12.95 6.89
C LEU A 358 16.35 12.15 5.97
N LYS A 359 16.52 12.59 4.72
CA LYS A 359 17.26 11.81 3.72
C LYS A 359 17.96 12.71 2.74
N VAL A 360 19.23 12.41 2.49
CA VAL A 360 20.04 13.09 1.47
C VAL A 360 20.51 12.04 0.47
N LEU A 361 20.21 12.26 -0.80
CA LEU A 361 20.57 11.38 -1.91
C LEU A 361 21.49 12.09 -2.89
N ARG A 362 22.37 11.33 -3.53
CA ARG A 362 23.12 11.75 -4.72
C ARG A 362 22.30 11.47 -5.96
N GLY A 363 22.06 12.47 -6.77
CA GLY A 363 21.48 12.30 -8.10
C GLY A 363 22.52 11.61 -9.00
N GLY A 364 22.04 10.83 -9.97
CA GLY A 364 22.91 9.98 -10.80
C GLY A 364 23.08 8.56 -10.29
N ALA A 365 22.87 8.27 -9.00
CA ALA A 365 22.54 6.94 -8.54
C ALA A 365 21.09 6.66 -8.98
N THR A 366 20.90 6.42 -10.27
CA THR A 366 19.63 5.89 -10.79
C THR A 366 19.33 4.66 -9.94
N SER A 367 18.26 4.75 -9.16
CA SER A 367 17.80 3.62 -8.36
C SER A 367 17.75 2.40 -9.28
N LEU A 368 18.28 1.27 -8.83
CA LEU A 368 18.11 -0.03 -9.50
C LEU A 368 16.62 -0.36 -9.80
N GLN A 369 15.69 0.41 -9.25
CA GLN A 369 14.24 0.37 -9.47
C GLN A 369 13.76 1.06 -10.76
N GLY A 370 14.61 1.85 -11.44
CA GLY A 370 14.26 2.54 -12.71
C GLY A 370 14.50 1.73 -13.98
N MET A 371 14.97 0.51 -13.89
CA MET A 371 15.00 -0.39 -15.05
C MET A 371 13.59 -0.92 -15.28
N SER A 372 12.82 -0.17 -16.10
CA SER A 372 11.51 -0.61 -16.57
C SER A 372 11.62 -2.01 -17.21
N ALA A 373 10.67 -2.88 -16.88
CA ALA A 373 10.50 -4.23 -17.42
C ALA A 373 10.50 -4.31 -18.96
N GLU A 374 10.48 -3.18 -19.66
CA GLU A 374 10.55 -3.09 -21.13
C GLU A 374 11.94 -3.38 -21.72
N LYS A 375 13.04 -3.32 -20.92
CA LYS A 375 14.39 -3.67 -21.39
C LYS A 375 14.79 -5.10 -21.08
N LEU A 376 13.97 -5.87 -20.38
CA LEU A 376 14.23 -7.24 -19.96
C LEU A 376 13.39 -8.27 -20.76
N SER A 377 13.15 -8.02 -22.04
CA SER A 377 12.31 -8.91 -22.88
C SER A 377 13.03 -10.11 -23.50
N ASP A 378 14.27 -10.40 -23.15
CA ASP A 378 14.97 -11.61 -23.60
C ASP A 378 15.13 -12.60 -22.44
N ASP A 379 14.29 -13.62 -22.48
CA ASP A 379 14.01 -14.63 -21.43
C ASP A 379 15.17 -15.56 -21.05
N GLU A 380 16.32 -15.52 -21.75
CA GLU A 380 17.46 -16.44 -21.51
C GLU A 380 18.64 -15.81 -20.73
N GLY A 381 18.62 -14.50 -20.45
CA GLY A 381 19.75 -13.78 -19.85
C GLY A 381 19.64 -13.49 -18.35
N ILE A 382 18.42 -13.52 -17.78
CA ILE A 382 18.17 -13.00 -16.43
C ILE A 382 18.58 -14.00 -15.34
N ASP A 383 18.29 -15.28 -15.50
CA ASP A 383 18.63 -16.32 -14.50
C ASP A 383 20.14 -16.49 -14.33
N THR A 384 20.91 -16.31 -15.40
CA THR A 384 22.39 -16.40 -15.34
C THR A 384 23.05 -15.14 -14.77
N LEU A 385 22.42 -13.97 -14.87
CA LEU A 385 22.94 -12.71 -14.33
C LEU A 385 22.70 -12.58 -12.81
N LEU A 386 21.61 -13.13 -12.29
CA LEU A 386 21.29 -13.09 -10.87
C LEU A 386 22.11 -14.07 -10.03
N ASP A 387 22.67 -15.13 -10.66
CA ASP A 387 23.52 -16.13 -10.00
C ASP A 387 24.98 -15.69 -9.83
N ASP A 388 25.41 -14.61 -10.49
CA ASP A 388 26.77 -14.09 -10.37
C ASP A 388 26.82 -12.59 -10.10
N PRO A 389 26.83 -12.17 -8.82
CA PRO A 389 26.93 -10.76 -8.42
C PRO A 389 28.12 -10.01 -9.04
N SER A 390 29.20 -10.73 -9.38
CA SER A 390 30.40 -10.13 -9.97
C SER A 390 30.17 -9.70 -11.41
N GLN A 391 29.38 -10.44 -12.18
CA GLN A 391 29.00 -10.06 -13.54
C GLN A 391 28.11 -8.83 -13.55
N VAL A 392 27.12 -8.76 -12.67
CA VAL A 392 26.22 -7.58 -12.50
C VAL A 392 27.05 -6.34 -12.14
N PHE A 393 27.96 -6.46 -11.21
CA PHE A 393 28.86 -5.37 -10.81
C PHE A 393 29.75 -4.88 -11.98
N GLN A 394 30.38 -5.79 -12.71
CA GLN A 394 31.24 -5.44 -13.84
C GLN A 394 30.46 -4.80 -14.99
N GLN A 395 29.27 -5.29 -15.29
CA GLN A 395 28.39 -4.68 -16.30
C GLN A 395 28.03 -3.26 -15.89
N ARG A 396 27.65 -3.05 -14.63
CA ARG A 396 27.32 -1.72 -14.10
C ARG A 396 28.53 -0.78 -14.13
N LEU A 397 29.70 -1.26 -13.75
CA LEU A 397 30.94 -0.49 -13.78
C LEU A 397 31.33 -0.06 -15.22
N ASN A 398 30.95 -0.85 -16.22
CA ASN A 398 31.18 -0.53 -17.63
C ASN A 398 30.16 0.49 -18.22
N GLU A 399 28.97 0.56 -17.66
CA GLU A 399 27.93 1.53 -18.03
C GLU A 399 28.19 2.92 -17.46
N GLU A 400 28.97 3.03 -16.39
CA GLU A 400 29.36 4.31 -15.78
C GLU A 400 30.40 5.03 -16.64
N SER A 401 29.94 5.96 -17.46
CA SER A 401 30.77 6.85 -18.25
C SER A 401 31.21 8.05 -17.42
N GLY A 402 32.43 8.06 -16.89
CA GLY A 402 32.96 9.21 -16.15
C GLY A 402 33.87 8.86 -14.98
N LEU A 403 34.01 7.59 -14.63
CA LEU A 403 34.92 7.13 -13.58
C LEU A 403 36.37 7.19 -14.07
N ALA A 404 37.27 7.80 -13.28
CA ALA A 404 38.69 7.71 -13.49
C ALA A 404 39.19 6.26 -13.29
N GLU A 405 40.28 5.87 -13.97
CA GLU A 405 40.81 4.50 -13.86
C GLU A 405 41.19 4.09 -12.43
N GLU A 406 41.54 5.07 -11.60
CA GLU A 406 41.92 4.87 -10.19
C GLU A 406 40.68 4.60 -9.32
N GLU A 407 39.59 5.34 -9.56
CA GLU A 407 38.28 5.16 -8.91
C GLU A 407 37.65 3.79 -9.30
N ARG A 408 37.78 3.40 -10.55
CA ARG A 408 37.35 2.09 -11.03
C ARG A 408 38.04 0.96 -10.29
N ARG A 409 39.35 1.05 -10.08
CA ARG A 409 40.14 0.05 -9.33
C ARG A 409 39.75 0.00 -7.85
N GLU A 410 39.50 1.14 -7.23
CA GLU A 410 39.05 1.20 -5.83
C GLU A 410 37.67 0.54 -5.64
N LEU A 411 36.74 0.76 -6.58
CA LEU A 411 35.41 0.13 -6.57
C LEU A 411 35.52 -1.39 -6.78
N GLU A 412 36.37 -1.86 -7.69
CA GLU A 412 36.62 -3.30 -7.91
C GLU A 412 37.23 -3.97 -6.65
N MET A 413 38.18 -3.31 -5.99
CA MET A 413 38.75 -3.83 -4.75
C MET A 413 37.75 -3.86 -3.59
N ALA A 414 36.94 -2.83 -3.45
CA ALA A 414 35.90 -2.77 -2.43
C ALA A 414 34.82 -3.84 -2.64
N PHE A 415 34.41 -4.06 -3.89
CA PHE A 415 33.44 -5.10 -4.22
C PHE A 415 34.01 -6.51 -3.96
N ALA A 416 35.25 -6.77 -4.34
CA ALA A 416 35.93 -8.06 -4.07
C ALA A 416 36.02 -8.35 -2.55
N GLN A 417 36.25 -7.30 -1.73
CA GLN A 417 36.23 -7.44 -0.26
C GLN A 417 34.84 -7.77 0.28
N LEU A 418 33.79 -7.15 -0.27
CA LEU A 418 32.39 -7.42 0.12
C LEU A 418 31.99 -8.87 -0.20
N ILE A 419 32.34 -9.37 -1.38
CA ILE A 419 32.09 -10.77 -1.76
C ILE A 419 32.84 -11.74 -0.82
N ALA A 420 34.11 -11.47 -0.52
CA ALA A 420 34.90 -12.32 0.39
C ALA A 420 34.28 -12.36 1.82
N ILE A 421 33.74 -11.24 2.32
CA ILE A 421 33.05 -11.17 3.62
C ILE A 421 31.72 -11.94 3.59
N HIS A 422 31.01 -11.89 2.46
CA HIS A 422 29.75 -12.61 2.29
C HIS A 422 29.97 -14.13 2.28
N ASP A 423 30.95 -14.60 1.52
CA ASP A 423 31.28 -16.02 1.40
C ASP A 423 31.82 -16.63 2.71
N ASP A 424 32.57 -15.85 3.49
CA ASP A 424 33.07 -16.26 4.81
C ASP A 424 31.93 -16.40 5.86
N LYS A 425 30.88 -15.58 5.75
CA LYS A 425 29.66 -15.69 6.58
C LYS A 425 28.76 -16.86 6.17
N GLY A 426 28.72 -17.19 4.89
CA GLY A 426 27.99 -18.36 4.36
C GLY A 426 28.62 -19.70 4.69
N ALA A 427 29.92 -19.73 4.95
CA ALA A 427 30.69 -20.96 5.35
C ALA A 427 30.61 -21.24 6.87
N SER A 428 30.05 -20.32 7.66
CA SER A 428 29.98 -20.42 9.13
C SER A 428 28.53 -20.61 9.66
N ALA A 429 27.56 -20.83 8.79
CA ALA A 429 26.17 -21.21 9.07
C ALA A 429 25.90 -22.62 8.50
#